data_79714da0a1c35a1773ec389dac0e6cfa
#
_entry.id   79714da0a1c35a1773ec389dac0e6cfa
#
_cell.length_a   1.000
_cell.length_b   1.000
_cell.length_c   1.000
_cell.angle_alpha   90.00
_cell.angle_beta   90.00
_cell.angle_gamma   90.00
#
_symmetry.space_group_name_H-M   'P 1'
#
loop_
_entity.id
_entity.type
_entity.pdbx_description
1 polymer ?
#
loop_
_entity_poly.entity_id
_entity_poly.type
_entity_poly.pdbx_seq_one_letter_code
_entity_poly.pdbx_strand_id
1 'polypeptide(L)'
;MAQLATRFDATAHDTEQRDYEELPNGIYELEVEASDVTPTKDGRGTILKTTMVVLRPEDYAKRKLFNNYNLENPNAQAQEIGQRQFASLCRAIGIDSVEDSEDLHFKAFTAKIGLGKPSKDGQYPARAEIKAYYFPDQGNVPEPAIDASQPATKPAAANDNRQAPAAKAAAPAAAGKRPWGSKAA
;
A
#
# COMPACT_ATOMS: atom_id res chain seq x y z
N MET A 1 -28.32 -0.06 24.28
CA MET A 1 -27.58 1.21 24.09
C MET A 1 -26.24 1.07 24.79
N ALA A 2 -25.12 1.22 24.08
CA ALA A 2 -23.79 1.15 24.67
C ALA A 2 -23.36 2.58 25.05
N GLN A 3 -23.11 2.81 26.33
CA GLN A 3 -22.58 4.08 26.82
C GLN A 3 -21.05 3.98 26.89
N LEU A 4 -20.38 5.06 26.44
CA LEU A 4 -18.94 5.21 26.65
C LEU A 4 -18.71 5.46 28.15
N ALA A 5 -17.75 4.78 28.75
CA ALA A 5 -17.44 4.90 30.19
C ALA A 5 -17.00 6.32 30.59
N THR A 6 -16.46 7.08 29.62
CA THR A 6 -16.06 8.47 29.79
C THR A 6 -16.51 9.30 28.59
N ARG A 7 -16.73 10.61 28.79
CA ARG A 7 -17.02 11.53 27.70
C ARG A 7 -15.80 11.63 26.77
N PHE A 8 -16.00 11.26 25.52
CA PHE A 8 -14.98 11.39 24.48
C PHE A 8 -15.14 12.75 23.78
N ASP A 9 -14.09 13.54 23.79
CA ASP A 9 -14.04 14.81 23.07
C ASP A 9 -13.33 14.59 21.73
N ALA A 10 -14.11 14.53 20.66
CA ALA A 10 -13.59 14.31 19.31
C ALA A 10 -12.78 15.50 18.78
N THR A 11 -12.99 16.70 19.34
CA THR A 11 -12.28 17.91 18.89
C THR A 11 -10.86 18.01 19.43
N ALA A 12 -10.55 17.26 20.48
CA ALA A 12 -9.21 17.17 21.07
C ALA A 12 -8.24 16.27 20.26
N HIS A 13 -8.76 15.60 19.23
CA HIS A 13 -7.96 14.67 18.42
C HIS A 13 -7.79 15.21 17.00
N ASP A 14 -6.56 15.09 16.49
CA ASP A 14 -6.25 15.37 15.09
C ASP A 14 -7.01 14.37 14.19
N THR A 15 -7.92 14.88 13.37
CA THR A 15 -8.74 14.11 12.44
C THR A 15 -8.29 14.30 10.99
N GLU A 16 -7.16 14.97 10.76
CA GLU A 16 -6.64 15.12 9.41
C GLU A 16 -6.22 13.76 8.87
N GLN A 17 -6.85 13.36 7.79
CA GLN A 17 -6.44 12.19 7.02
C GLN A 17 -5.14 12.56 6.31
N ARG A 18 -4.02 11.99 6.81
CA ARG A 18 -2.75 12.07 6.10
C ARG A 18 -2.84 11.18 4.88
N ASP A 19 -2.83 11.77 3.70
CA ASP A 19 -2.62 11.05 2.46
C ASP A 19 -1.20 10.45 2.50
N TYR A 20 -1.13 9.16 2.79
CA TYR A 20 0.14 8.44 2.75
C TYR A 20 0.49 8.20 1.28
N GLU A 21 1.33 9.05 0.73
CA GLU A 21 1.98 8.76 -0.54
C GLU A 21 2.78 7.45 -0.41
N GLU A 22 2.78 6.65 -1.48
CA GLU A 22 3.62 5.45 -1.53
C GLU A 22 5.10 5.81 -1.36
N LEU A 23 5.89 4.86 -0.84
CA LEU A 23 7.33 5.06 -0.70
C LEU A 23 7.94 5.30 -2.09
N PRO A 24 8.74 6.36 -2.27
CA PRO A 24 9.44 6.60 -3.53
C PRO A 24 10.45 5.48 -3.82
N ASN A 25 10.83 5.35 -5.08
CA ASN A 25 11.87 4.41 -5.45
C ASN A 25 13.18 4.80 -4.78
N GLY A 26 13.88 3.81 -4.23
CA GLY A 26 15.12 4.08 -3.53
C GLY A 26 15.65 2.86 -2.80
N ILE A 27 16.74 3.07 -2.10
CA ILE A 27 17.38 2.10 -1.22
C ILE A 27 17.03 2.47 0.21
N TYR A 28 16.52 1.52 0.95
CA TYR A 28 16.05 1.71 2.31
C TYR A 28 16.68 0.71 3.25
N GLU A 29 16.93 1.16 4.46
CA GLU A 29 17.18 0.28 5.59
C GLU A 29 15.85 0.02 6.29
N LEU A 30 15.52 -1.24 6.47
CA LEU A 30 14.26 -1.75 6.97
C LEU A 30 14.51 -2.72 8.11
N GLU A 31 13.51 -2.92 8.96
CA GLU A 31 13.43 -4.04 9.89
C GLU A 31 12.05 -4.69 9.83
N VAL A 32 11.96 -5.96 10.18
CA VAL A 32 10.67 -6.64 10.35
C VAL A 32 10.15 -6.31 11.75
N GLU A 33 9.03 -5.60 11.83
CA GLU A 33 8.38 -5.26 13.10
C GLU A 33 7.44 -6.37 13.57
N ALA A 34 6.73 -6.99 12.62
CA ALA A 34 5.77 -8.04 12.92
C ALA A 34 5.65 -9.03 11.77
N SER A 35 5.29 -10.24 12.08
CA SER A 35 5.01 -11.29 11.11
C SER A 35 3.81 -12.13 11.54
N ASP A 36 3.11 -12.70 10.57
CA ASP A 36 1.98 -13.58 10.78
C ASP A 36 1.94 -14.68 9.71
N VAL A 37 1.75 -15.90 10.14
CA VAL A 37 1.65 -17.06 9.24
C VAL A 37 0.19 -17.43 9.09
N THR A 38 -0.35 -17.24 7.90
CA THR A 38 -1.77 -17.47 7.61
C THR A 38 -1.97 -18.47 6.47
N PRO A 39 -3.04 -19.28 6.52
CA PRO A 39 -3.40 -20.11 5.38
C PRO A 39 -3.83 -19.23 4.17
N THR A 40 -3.66 -19.75 2.97
CA THR A 40 -4.23 -19.17 1.75
C THR A 40 -5.77 -19.19 1.82
N LYS A 41 -6.44 -18.37 1.00
CA LYS A 41 -7.93 -18.30 0.97
C LYS A 41 -8.59 -19.64 0.70
N ASP A 42 -7.94 -20.50 -0.04
CA ASP A 42 -8.41 -21.86 -0.37
C ASP A 42 -7.95 -22.92 0.64
N GLY A 43 -7.22 -22.52 1.68
CA GLY A 43 -6.74 -23.39 2.76
C GLY A 43 -5.66 -24.41 2.35
N ARG A 44 -5.16 -24.36 1.10
CA ARG A 44 -4.22 -25.33 0.57
C ARG A 44 -2.76 -24.88 0.53
N GLY A 45 -2.46 -23.76 1.13
CA GLY A 45 -1.12 -23.19 1.20
C GLY A 45 -0.94 -22.32 2.41
N THR A 46 0.28 -21.83 2.60
CA THR A 46 0.72 -21.03 3.73
C THR A 46 1.42 -19.77 3.23
N ILE A 47 1.04 -18.62 3.78
CA ILE A 47 1.61 -17.32 3.48
C ILE A 47 2.20 -16.74 4.75
N LEU A 48 3.47 -16.34 4.70
CA LEU A 48 4.07 -15.47 5.71
C LEU A 48 3.80 -14.02 5.28
N LYS A 49 3.10 -13.30 6.12
CA LYS A 49 2.87 -11.86 6.01
C LYS A 49 3.85 -11.13 6.92
N THR A 50 4.54 -10.15 6.40
CA THR A 50 5.47 -9.35 7.18
C THR A 50 5.08 -7.88 7.12
N THR A 51 5.17 -7.23 8.29
CA THR A 51 5.11 -5.78 8.42
C THR A 51 6.53 -5.29 8.67
N MET A 52 7.03 -4.49 7.77
CA MET A 52 8.38 -3.93 7.83
C MET A 52 8.29 -2.43 8.11
N VAL A 53 9.24 -1.92 8.86
CA VAL A 53 9.35 -0.50 9.18
C VAL A 53 10.61 0.05 8.54
N VAL A 54 10.49 1.24 7.95
CA VAL A 54 11.62 1.99 7.41
C VAL A 54 12.39 2.61 8.57
N LEU A 55 13.70 2.32 8.63
CA LEU A 55 14.63 2.94 9.55
C LEU A 55 15.32 4.15 8.92
N ARG A 56 15.76 4.02 7.67
CA ARG A 56 16.42 5.08 6.90
C ARG A 56 15.99 5.05 5.43
N PRO A 57 15.94 6.19 4.72
CA PRO A 57 16.26 7.56 5.17
C PRO A 57 15.27 8.10 6.22
N GLU A 58 15.72 9.07 7.04
CA GLU A 58 14.95 9.64 8.15
C GLU A 58 13.61 10.26 7.72
N ASP A 59 13.56 10.86 6.53
CA ASP A 59 12.35 11.47 5.96
C ASP A 59 11.19 10.45 5.81
N TYR A 60 11.53 9.18 5.69
CA TYR A 60 10.57 8.07 5.53
C TYR A 60 10.55 7.13 6.73
N ALA A 61 11.29 7.45 7.79
CA ALA A 61 11.36 6.62 8.98
C ALA A 61 9.97 6.38 9.59
N LYS A 62 9.78 5.19 10.18
CA LYS A 62 8.51 4.72 10.76
C LYS A 62 7.39 4.44 9.73
N ARG A 63 7.64 4.62 8.44
CA ARG A 63 6.68 4.18 7.42
C ARG A 63 6.69 2.68 7.31
N LYS A 64 5.51 2.10 7.09
CA LYS A 64 5.33 0.65 7.04
C LYS A 64 5.25 0.16 5.61
N LEU A 65 5.92 -0.96 5.35
CA LEU A 65 5.85 -1.72 4.11
C LEU A 65 5.34 -3.11 4.44
N PHE A 66 4.36 -3.57 3.67
CA PHE A 66 3.78 -4.91 3.84
C PHE A 66 4.24 -5.81 2.70
N ASN A 67 4.75 -6.98 3.05
CA ASN A 67 5.13 -7.98 2.07
C ASN A 67 4.58 -9.36 2.45
N ASN A 68 4.34 -10.20 1.43
CA ASN A 68 3.79 -11.54 1.61
C ASN A 68 4.66 -12.55 0.87
N TYR A 69 5.01 -13.64 1.55
CA TYR A 69 5.81 -14.73 0.99
C TYR A 69 4.97 -16.00 0.95
N ASN A 70 4.79 -16.58 -0.24
CA ASN A 70 4.14 -17.89 -0.38
C ASN A 70 5.12 -18.98 0.04
N LEU A 71 4.99 -19.48 1.26
CA LEU A 71 5.83 -20.57 1.76
C LEU A 71 5.37 -21.92 1.22
N GLU A 72 4.06 -22.12 1.16
CA GLU A 72 3.42 -23.27 0.56
C GLU A 72 2.30 -22.82 -0.38
N ASN A 73 2.23 -23.38 -1.56
CA ASN A 73 1.19 -23.03 -2.53
C ASN A 73 0.95 -24.21 -3.49
N PRO A 74 -0.31 -24.53 -3.85
CA PRO A 74 -0.63 -25.54 -4.85
C PRO A 74 0.02 -25.28 -6.22
N ASN A 75 0.28 -24.03 -6.53
CA ASN A 75 1.06 -23.63 -7.69
C ASN A 75 2.56 -23.65 -7.34
N ALA A 76 3.28 -24.64 -7.83
CA ALA A 76 4.71 -24.82 -7.58
C ALA A 76 5.56 -23.58 -7.96
N GLN A 77 5.22 -22.88 -9.04
CA GLN A 77 5.93 -21.68 -9.46
C GLN A 77 5.74 -20.53 -8.46
N ALA A 78 4.52 -20.34 -7.95
CA ALA A 78 4.23 -19.30 -6.94
C ALA A 78 4.94 -19.63 -5.62
N GLN A 79 5.00 -20.89 -5.24
CA GLN A 79 5.75 -21.35 -4.07
C GLN A 79 7.25 -21.11 -4.22
N GLU A 80 7.84 -21.52 -5.34
CA GLU A 80 9.27 -21.32 -5.60
C GLU A 80 9.67 -19.84 -5.54
N ILE A 81 8.87 -18.96 -6.16
CA ILE A 81 9.10 -17.50 -6.11
C ILE A 81 9.02 -17.00 -4.68
N GLY A 82 7.98 -17.38 -3.92
CA GLY A 82 7.80 -16.96 -2.55
C GLY A 82 8.93 -17.42 -1.62
N GLN A 83 9.32 -18.70 -1.74
CA GLN A 83 10.42 -19.25 -0.97
C GLN A 83 11.77 -18.61 -1.31
N ARG A 84 12.02 -18.31 -2.59
CA ARG A 84 13.22 -17.60 -3.02
C ARG A 84 13.29 -16.18 -2.46
N GLN A 85 12.16 -15.46 -2.48
CA GLN A 85 12.08 -14.12 -1.90
C GLN A 85 12.29 -14.15 -0.39
N PHE A 86 11.71 -15.14 0.29
CA PHE A 86 11.89 -15.32 1.73
C PHE A 86 13.34 -15.68 2.08
N ALA A 87 13.97 -16.57 1.35
CA ALA A 87 15.39 -16.89 1.51
C ALA A 87 16.28 -15.66 1.30
N SER A 88 15.92 -14.78 0.36
CA SER A 88 16.64 -13.51 0.15
C SER A 88 16.50 -12.57 1.35
N LEU A 89 15.32 -12.52 1.99
CA LEU A 89 15.14 -11.77 3.23
C LEU A 89 16.02 -12.33 4.36
N CYS A 90 15.97 -13.65 4.59
CA CYS A 90 16.80 -14.31 5.61
C CYS A 90 18.28 -14.01 5.41
N ARG A 91 18.78 -14.14 4.18
CA ARG A 91 20.17 -13.83 3.84
C ARG A 91 20.52 -12.35 4.04
N ALA A 92 19.60 -11.43 3.72
CA ALA A 92 19.81 -10.00 3.93
C ALA A 92 19.89 -9.63 5.41
N ILE A 93 19.17 -10.36 6.26
CA ILE A 93 19.23 -10.26 7.72
C ILE A 93 20.46 -10.97 8.30
N GLY A 94 21.05 -11.91 7.54
CA GLY A 94 22.20 -12.73 8.00
C GLY A 94 21.77 -13.94 8.82
N ILE A 95 20.62 -14.56 8.47
CA ILE A 95 20.10 -15.78 9.11
C ILE A 95 20.10 -16.89 8.09
N ASP A 96 20.72 -18.03 8.43
CA ASP A 96 20.79 -19.20 7.54
C ASP A 96 19.58 -20.13 7.65
N SER A 97 18.96 -20.21 8.82
CA SER A 97 17.77 -21.02 9.07
C SER A 97 16.81 -20.30 10.02
N VAL A 98 15.52 -20.46 9.78
CA VAL A 98 14.45 -19.84 10.57
C VAL A 98 13.44 -20.94 10.91
N GLU A 99 13.19 -21.13 12.20
CA GLU A 99 12.14 -22.01 12.71
C GLU A 99 10.91 -21.20 13.13
N ASP A 100 11.13 -20.02 13.70
CA ASP A 100 10.08 -19.09 14.09
C ASP A 100 10.21 -17.76 13.33
N SER A 101 9.10 -17.24 12.87
CA SER A 101 9.08 -15.95 12.18
C SER A 101 9.48 -14.77 13.08
N GLU A 102 9.43 -14.92 14.40
CA GLU A 102 9.91 -13.92 15.35
C GLU A 102 11.44 -13.75 15.31
N ASP A 103 12.18 -14.76 14.85
CA ASP A 103 13.64 -14.69 14.66
C ASP A 103 14.05 -13.60 13.64
N LEU A 104 13.12 -13.18 12.79
CA LEU A 104 13.32 -12.12 11.79
C LEU A 104 13.17 -10.72 12.38
N HIS A 105 12.51 -10.58 13.54
CA HIS A 105 12.09 -9.29 14.07
C HIS A 105 13.27 -8.45 14.55
N PHE A 106 13.14 -7.13 14.40
CA PHE A 106 14.06 -6.10 14.89
C PHE A 106 15.50 -6.25 14.40
N LYS A 107 15.67 -6.89 13.24
CA LYS A 107 16.97 -6.99 12.57
C LYS A 107 16.96 -6.13 11.32
N ALA A 108 17.89 -5.19 11.27
CA ALA A 108 18.00 -4.27 10.14
C ALA A 108 18.56 -4.97 8.91
N PHE A 109 18.00 -4.66 7.76
CA PHE A 109 18.49 -5.08 6.45
C PHE A 109 18.30 -3.99 5.41
N THR A 110 19.06 -4.04 4.32
CA THR A 110 18.95 -3.08 3.24
C THR A 110 18.28 -3.70 2.03
N ALA A 111 17.30 -2.98 1.47
CA ALA A 111 16.59 -3.42 0.28
C ALA A 111 16.29 -2.25 -0.67
N LYS A 112 16.20 -2.56 -1.96
CA LYS A 112 15.70 -1.62 -2.96
C LYS A 112 14.19 -1.72 -3.02
N ILE A 113 13.52 -0.59 -2.77
CA ILE A 113 12.08 -0.44 -2.92
C ILE A 113 11.81 0.25 -4.26
N GLY A 114 10.76 -0.18 -4.91
CA GLY A 114 10.30 0.44 -6.14
C GLY A 114 8.80 0.27 -6.29
N LEU A 115 8.21 1.13 -7.11
CA LEU A 115 6.79 1.06 -7.40
C LEU A 115 6.49 -0.24 -8.16
N GLY A 116 5.52 -0.99 -7.68
CA GLY A 116 5.00 -2.19 -8.30
C GLY A 116 4.14 -1.89 -9.53
N LYS A 117 3.46 -2.91 -9.99
CA LYS A 117 2.46 -2.75 -11.06
C LYS A 117 1.08 -2.56 -10.43
N PRO A 118 0.21 -1.72 -11.01
CA PRO A 118 -1.17 -1.64 -10.59
C PRO A 118 -1.88 -2.99 -10.85
N SER A 119 -2.96 -3.24 -10.13
CA SER A 119 -3.79 -4.42 -10.37
C SER A 119 -4.25 -4.49 -11.82
N LYS A 120 -4.34 -5.71 -12.38
CA LYS A 120 -4.84 -5.94 -13.74
C LYS A 120 -6.23 -5.36 -13.96
N ASP A 121 -7.04 -5.34 -12.92
CA ASP A 121 -8.41 -4.81 -12.95
C ASP A 121 -8.48 -3.29 -12.71
N GLY A 122 -7.34 -2.63 -12.51
CA GLY A 122 -7.26 -1.20 -12.23
C GLY A 122 -7.87 -0.75 -10.90
N GLN A 123 -8.36 -1.69 -10.07
CA GLN A 123 -8.99 -1.38 -8.78
C GLN A 123 -7.99 -0.91 -7.72
N TYR A 124 -6.75 -1.40 -7.81
CA TYR A 124 -5.71 -1.05 -6.84
C TYR A 124 -4.56 -0.33 -7.54
N PRO A 125 -4.15 0.84 -7.03
CA PRO A 125 -2.99 1.55 -7.55
C PRO A 125 -1.72 0.73 -7.34
N ALA A 126 -0.66 1.10 -8.06
CA ALA A 126 0.66 0.56 -7.82
C ALA A 126 1.10 0.87 -6.39
N ARG A 127 1.68 -0.12 -5.71
CA ARG A 127 2.19 0.01 -4.34
C ARG A 127 3.69 -0.16 -4.32
N ALA A 128 4.31 0.39 -3.29
CA ALA A 128 5.72 0.15 -3.03
C ALA A 128 5.95 -1.34 -2.75
N GLU A 129 6.94 -1.94 -3.40
CA GLU A 129 7.34 -3.34 -3.22
C GLU A 129 8.85 -3.48 -3.21
N ILE A 130 9.36 -4.53 -2.59
CA ILE A 130 10.78 -4.83 -2.60
C ILE A 130 11.17 -5.38 -3.97
N LYS A 131 12.11 -4.71 -4.62
CA LYS A 131 12.65 -5.11 -5.93
C LYS A 131 13.91 -5.95 -5.82
N ALA A 132 14.74 -5.68 -4.81
CA ALA A 132 15.98 -6.41 -4.55
C ALA A 132 16.38 -6.30 -3.09
N TYR A 133 17.07 -7.33 -2.60
CA TYR A 133 17.73 -7.33 -1.31
C TYR A 133 19.23 -7.13 -1.48
N TYR A 134 19.88 -6.46 -0.53
CA TYR A 134 21.32 -6.34 -0.47
C TYR A 134 21.85 -7.24 0.64
N PHE A 135 22.91 -7.97 0.33
CA PHE A 135 23.44 -9.00 1.22
C PHE A 135 24.73 -8.55 1.88
N PRO A 136 24.81 -8.57 3.21
CA PRO A 136 26.03 -8.18 3.93
C PRO A 136 27.26 -9.04 3.56
N ASP A 137 27.04 -10.32 3.23
CA ASP A 137 28.07 -11.27 2.82
C ASP A 137 28.78 -10.91 1.50
N GLN A 138 28.13 -10.09 0.65
CA GLN A 138 28.73 -9.61 -0.59
C GLN A 138 29.56 -8.33 -0.42
N GLY A 139 29.57 -7.73 0.78
CA GLY A 139 30.43 -6.58 1.12
C GLY A 139 30.09 -5.27 0.39
N ASN A 140 29.00 -5.22 -0.36
CA ASN A 140 28.60 -4.03 -1.13
C ASN A 140 27.13 -3.65 -0.82
N VAL A 141 26.89 -3.34 0.46
CA VAL A 141 25.58 -2.83 0.88
C VAL A 141 25.59 -1.31 0.66
N PRO A 142 24.77 -0.80 -0.28
CA PRO A 142 24.74 0.64 -0.54
C PRO A 142 24.08 1.39 0.62
N GLU A 143 24.45 2.64 0.78
CA GLU A 143 23.76 3.51 1.74
C GLU A 143 22.31 3.77 1.34
N PRO A 144 21.39 3.86 2.32
CA PRO A 144 20.02 4.23 2.07
C PRO A 144 19.91 5.61 1.41
N ALA A 145 19.29 5.65 0.23
CA ALA A 145 19.13 6.87 -0.55
C ALA A 145 17.92 6.75 -1.50
N ILE A 146 17.26 7.86 -1.73
CA ILE A 146 16.15 7.94 -2.68
C ILE A 146 16.69 8.09 -4.09
N ASP A 147 16.14 7.34 -5.04
CA ASP A 147 16.52 7.42 -6.45
C ASP A 147 16.19 8.82 -6.99
N ALA A 148 17.12 9.45 -7.68
CA ALA A 148 16.93 10.77 -8.28
C ALA A 148 15.83 10.78 -9.36
N SER A 149 15.59 9.64 -10.00
CA SER A 149 14.54 9.47 -11.01
C SER A 149 13.37 8.69 -10.43
N GLN A 150 12.29 9.40 -10.13
CA GLN A 150 11.04 8.79 -9.66
C GLN A 150 10.10 8.57 -10.87
N PRO A 151 9.37 7.43 -10.91
CA PRO A 151 8.28 7.29 -11.88
C PRO A 151 7.22 8.36 -11.58
N ALA A 152 6.66 8.96 -12.64
CA ALA A 152 5.56 9.89 -12.46
C ALA A 152 4.40 9.20 -11.74
N THR A 153 4.18 9.55 -10.50
CA THR A 153 3.00 9.12 -9.74
C THR A 153 1.80 9.80 -10.38
N LYS A 154 0.94 9.01 -11.01
CA LYS A 154 -0.38 9.50 -11.40
C LYS A 154 -1.07 9.90 -10.09
N PRO A 155 -1.51 11.17 -9.92
CA PRO A 155 -2.19 11.54 -8.70
C PRO A 155 -3.33 10.56 -8.47
N ALA A 156 -3.40 10.01 -7.26
CA ALA A 156 -4.56 9.23 -6.85
C ALA A 156 -5.77 10.10 -7.12
N ALA A 157 -6.72 9.60 -7.92
CA ALA A 157 -7.96 10.31 -8.15
C ALA A 157 -8.56 10.55 -6.75
N ALA A 158 -8.58 11.80 -6.32
CA ALA A 158 -9.21 12.18 -5.08
C ALA A 158 -10.63 11.62 -5.14
N ASN A 159 -10.95 10.76 -4.20
CA ASN A 159 -12.29 10.21 -4.06
C ASN A 159 -13.15 11.34 -3.49
N ASP A 160 -13.47 12.30 -4.37
CA ASP A 160 -14.25 13.49 -4.04
C ASP A 160 -15.71 13.06 -3.89
N ASN A 161 -15.99 12.38 -2.77
CA ASN A 161 -17.34 12.07 -2.35
C ASN A 161 -18.01 13.29 -1.66
N ARG A 162 -17.57 14.49 -2.02
CA ARG A 162 -18.31 15.72 -1.71
C ARG A 162 -19.46 15.79 -2.69
N GLN A 163 -20.66 15.44 -2.23
CA GLN A 163 -21.89 15.84 -2.90
C GLN A 163 -21.82 17.34 -3.17
N ALA A 164 -21.72 17.70 -4.44
CA ALA A 164 -21.86 19.09 -4.86
C ALA A 164 -23.17 19.63 -4.30
N PRO A 165 -23.20 20.82 -3.68
CA PRO A 165 -24.43 21.42 -3.23
C PRO A 165 -25.34 21.58 -4.45
N ALA A 166 -26.56 21.02 -4.38
CA ALA A 166 -27.54 21.10 -5.42
C ALA A 166 -27.75 22.56 -5.85
N ALA A 167 -27.34 22.87 -7.08
CA ALA A 167 -27.63 24.14 -7.68
C ALA A 167 -29.16 24.32 -7.71
N LYS A 168 -29.62 25.33 -6.99
CA LYS A 168 -31.02 25.77 -7.02
C LYS A 168 -31.40 26.02 -8.48
N ALA A 169 -32.27 25.18 -9.02
CA ALA A 169 -32.84 25.38 -10.34
C ALA A 169 -33.59 26.70 -10.36
N ALA A 170 -33.13 27.63 -11.18
CA ALA A 170 -33.87 28.84 -11.52
C ALA A 170 -35.14 28.44 -12.29
N ALA A 171 -36.27 28.95 -11.86
CA ALA A 171 -37.56 28.73 -12.49
C ALA A 171 -37.56 29.24 -13.95
N PRO A 172 -38.15 28.49 -14.90
CA PRO A 172 -38.26 28.98 -16.26
C PRO A 172 -39.32 30.09 -16.35
N ALA A 173 -38.92 31.19 -16.96
CA ALA A 173 -39.83 32.28 -17.32
C ALA A 173 -40.89 31.79 -18.32
N ALA A 174 -42.12 32.30 -18.13
CA ALA A 174 -43.29 31.96 -18.86
C ALA A 174 -43.16 32.17 -20.37
N ALA A 175 -43.47 31.12 -21.12
CA ALA A 175 -43.56 31.16 -22.56
C ALA A 175 -44.84 31.88 -23.05
N GLY A 176 -44.64 32.80 -23.93
CA GLY A 176 -45.68 33.53 -24.64
C GLY A 176 -46.53 32.64 -25.54
N LYS A 177 -47.73 33.09 -25.70
CA LYS A 177 -48.89 32.59 -26.44
C LYS A 177 -48.61 32.04 -27.85
N ARG A 178 -49.18 30.91 -28.15
CA ARG A 178 -49.38 30.40 -29.50
C ARG A 178 -50.49 31.20 -30.20
N PRO A 179 -50.38 31.62 -31.45
CA PRO A 179 -51.51 32.01 -32.26
C PRO A 179 -52.09 30.77 -32.96
N TRP A 180 -53.40 30.71 -32.90
CA TRP A 180 -54.30 29.80 -33.60
C TRP A 180 -54.56 30.31 -35.02
N GLY A 181 -54.73 29.44 -35.95
CA GLY A 181 -55.28 29.77 -37.26
C GLY A 181 -55.09 28.55 -38.16
N SER A 182 -56.01 27.90 -38.46
CA SER A 182 -57.22 27.76 -39.31
C SER A 182 -56.89 26.95 -40.57
N LYS A 183 -57.43 25.79 -40.72
CA LYS A 183 -58.58 25.29 -41.46
C LYS A 183 -58.62 25.61 -42.98
N ALA A 184 -58.90 24.52 -43.68
CA ALA A 184 -59.56 24.39 -45.01
C ALA A 184 -58.61 24.08 -46.21
N ALA A 185 -58.85 23.21 -47.09
CA ALA A 185 -59.97 22.49 -47.62
C ALA A 185 -59.50 21.14 -48.19
#